data_fcff4989dc245bacec991e689d8fce7f
#
_entry.id   fcff4989dc245bacec991e689d8fce7f
#
_cell.length_a   1.000
_cell.length_b   1.000
_cell.length_c   1.000
_cell.angle_alpha   90.00
_cell.angle_beta   90.00
_cell.angle_gamma   90.00
#
_symmetry.space_group_name_H-M   'P 1'
#
loop_
_entity.id
_entity.type
_entity.pdbx_description
1 polymer ?
#
loop_
_entity_poly.entity_id
_entity_poly.type
_entity_poly.pdbx_seq_one_letter_code
_entity_poly.pdbx_strand_id
1 'polypeptide(L)'
;IVNATKCYYEVNKLENSNIRTLFASTGVKGNELSPTYYIDNLIYPNSVNTAPLGTIEDWLKDGKKEQSVIISEDECDKYFKSLEQNGIKLKDVYEKLLSEGLDAFKVSFKELLSKLKH
;
A
#
# COMPACT_ATOMS: atom_id res chain seq x y z
N ILE A 1 3.72 2.73 -4.93
CA ILE A 1 4.55 1.56 -5.26
C ILE A 1 5.92 1.66 -4.57
N VAL A 2 6.70 2.72 -4.77
CA VAL A 2 8.09 2.86 -4.26
C VAL A 2 8.21 2.59 -2.75
N ASN A 3 7.30 3.13 -1.93
CA ASN A 3 7.30 2.90 -0.48
C ASN A 3 7.05 1.42 -0.14
N ALA A 4 6.11 0.77 -0.83
CA ALA A 4 5.85 -0.66 -0.66
C ALA A 4 7.07 -1.50 -1.06
N THR A 5 7.76 -1.12 -2.12
CA THR A 5 8.99 -1.77 -2.57
C THR A 5 10.12 -1.64 -1.54
N LYS A 6 10.28 -0.48 -0.90
CA LYS A 6 11.25 -0.33 0.21
C LYS A 6 10.92 -1.26 1.38
N CYS A 7 9.66 -1.36 1.78
CA CYS A 7 9.23 -2.30 2.82
C CYS A 7 9.53 -3.76 2.43
N TYR A 8 9.34 -4.13 1.16
CA TYR A 8 9.68 -5.45 0.65
C TYR A 8 11.19 -5.76 0.80
N TYR A 9 12.06 -4.81 0.46
CA TYR A 9 13.50 -4.97 0.65
C TYR A 9 13.87 -5.12 2.13
N GLU A 10 13.29 -4.32 3.03
CA GLU A 10 13.56 -4.41 4.47
C GLU A 10 13.14 -5.77 5.05
N VAL A 11 12.00 -6.30 4.63
CA VAL A 11 11.56 -7.65 5.05
C VAL A 11 12.52 -8.71 4.53
N ASN A 12 12.96 -8.61 3.27
CA ASN A 12 13.89 -9.59 2.69
C ASN A 12 15.27 -9.58 3.37
N LYS A 13 15.73 -8.44 3.89
CA LYS A 13 16.97 -8.35 4.68
C LYS A 13 16.95 -9.15 5.99
N LEU A 14 15.76 -9.54 6.47
CA LEU A 14 15.65 -10.38 7.66
C LEU A 14 16.10 -11.83 7.41
N GLU A 15 16.24 -12.24 6.15
CA GLU A 15 16.68 -13.58 5.71
C GLU A 15 15.93 -14.74 6.41
N ASN A 16 14.66 -14.52 6.75
CA ASN A 16 13.83 -15.50 7.46
C ASN A 16 12.73 -16.02 6.54
N SER A 17 12.81 -17.30 6.18
CA SER A 17 11.86 -17.96 5.27
C SER A 17 10.42 -18.04 5.80
N ASN A 18 10.21 -17.84 7.09
CA ASN A 18 8.87 -17.82 7.71
C ASN A 18 8.23 -16.43 7.68
N ILE A 19 8.97 -15.40 7.24
CA ILE A 19 8.49 -14.02 7.14
C ILE A 19 8.46 -13.63 5.67
N ARG A 20 7.36 -13.03 5.25
CA ARG A 20 7.21 -12.48 3.89
C ARG A 20 6.35 -11.23 3.91
N THR A 21 6.57 -10.39 2.93
CA THR A 21 5.79 -9.15 2.77
C THR A 21 4.36 -9.45 2.38
N LEU A 22 3.42 -8.81 3.06
CA LEU A 22 2.02 -8.77 2.68
C LEU A 22 1.66 -7.33 2.30
N PHE A 23 1.30 -7.12 1.04
CA PHE A 23 0.76 -5.84 0.56
C PHE A 23 -0.74 -5.80 0.81
N ALA A 24 -1.15 -4.93 1.72
CA ALA A 24 -2.56 -4.75 2.08
C ALA A 24 -3.14 -3.48 1.45
N SER A 25 -4.48 -3.42 1.39
CA SER A 25 -5.21 -2.26 0.85
C SER A 25 -4.84 -1.93 -0.59
N THR A 26 -4.74 -2.94 -1.44
CA THR A 26 -4.35 -2.80 -2.84
C THR A 26 -5.50 -2.46 -3.79
N GLY A 27 -6.70 -2.16 -3.26
CA GLY A 27 -7.80 -1.58 -4.03
C GLY A 27 -7.56 -0.10 -4.32
N VAL A 28 -7.80 0.32 -5.57
CA VAL A 28 -7.70 1.72 -5.98
C VAL A 28 -8.97 2.47 -5.54
N LYS A 29 -8.80 3.68 -5.01
CA LYS A 29 -9.88 4.61 -4.72
C LYS A 29 -9.86 5.75 -5.74
N GLY A 30 -11.03 6.12 -6.25
CA GLY A 30 -11.13 7.14 -7.31
C GLY A 30 -10.91 6.57 -8.71
N ASN A 31 -10.82 7.43 -9.71
CA ASN A 31 -10.79 7.08 -11.14
C ASN A 31 -9.47 7.46 -11.83
N GLU A 32 -8.48 7.87 -11.08
CA GLU A 32 -7.19 8.36 -11.64
C GLU A 32 -6.25 7.21 -12.06
N LEU A 33 -6.41 6.04 -11.44
CA LEU A 33 -5.62 4.85 -11.71
C LEU A 33 -6.54 3.69 -12.12
N SER A 34 -6.00 2.71 -12.85
CA SER A 34 -6.75 1.49 -13.14
C SER A 34 -7.14 0.76 -11.86
N PRO A 35 -8.30 0.07 -11.81
CA PRO A 35 -8.73 -0.66 -10.61
C PRO A 35 -7.70 -1.66 -10.09
N THR A 36 -6.86 -2.21 -10.98
CA THR A 36 -5.87 -3.24 -10.69
C THR A 36 -4.45 -2.69 -10.45
N TYR A 37 -4.27 -1.36 -10.53
CA TYR A 37 -2.96 -0.71 -10.57
C TYR A 37 -1.98 -1.19 -9.50
N TYR A 38 -2.42 -1.27 -8.24
CA TYR A 38 -1.51 -1.68 -7.15
C TYR A 38 -1.15 -3.15 -7.25
N ILE A 39 -2.10 -4.03 -7.53
CA ILE A 39 -1.83 -5.46 -7.69
C ILE A 39 -0.87 -5.67 -8.86
N ASP A 40 -1.15 -5.07 -10.02
CA ASP A 40 -0.34 -5.21 -11.23
C ASP A 40 1.12 -4.77 -11.05
N ASN A 41 1.40 -3.91 -10.09
CA ASN A 41 2.74 -3.39 -9.82
C ASN A 41 3.39 -3.98 -8.56
N LEU A 42 2.73 -4.90 -7.86
CA LEU A 42 3.22 -5.50 -6.62
C LEU A 42 3.16 -7.03 -6.62
N ILE A 43 3.18 -7.67 -7.79
CA ILE A 43 3.33 -9.13 -7.91
C ILE A 43 4.81 -9.46 -7.75
N TYR A 44 5.28 -9.48 -6.51
CA TYR A 44 6.69 -9.73 -6.18
C TYR A 44 6.89 -11.17 -5.69
N PRO A 45 8.08 -11.77 -5.90
CA PRO A 45 8.40 -13.10 -5.39
C PRO A 45 8.21 -13.18 -3.88
N ASN A 46 7.72 -14.29 -3.39
CA ASN A 46 7.53 -14.54 -1.96
C ASN A 46 6.76 -13.42 -1.23
N SER A 47 5.75 -12.86 -1.88
CA SER A 47 4.86 -11.85 -1.31
C SER A 47 3.39 -12.26 -1.39
N VAL A 48 2.54 -11.57 -0.67
CA VAL A 48 1.08 -11.73 -0.68
C VAL A 48 0.44 -10.39 -0.95
N ASN A 49 -0.60 -10.36 -1.79
CA ASN A 49 -1.48 -9.21 -1.95
C ASN A 49 -2.85 -9.53 -1.36
N THR A 50 -3.44 -8.59 -0.62
CA THR A 50 -4.84 -8.65 -0.19
C THR A 50 -5.60 -7.51 -0.81
N ALA A 51 -6.76 -7.78 -1.37
CA ALA A 51 -7.59 -6.78 -2.03
C ALA A 51 -9.08 -6.99 -1.74
N PRO A 52 -9.91 -5.95 -1.88
CA PRO A 52 -11.37 -6.10 -1.91
C PRO A 52 -11.82 -7.06 -3.02
N LEU A 53 -12.96 -7.75 -2.81
CA LEU A 53 -13.47 -8.73 -3.77
C LEU A 53 -13.61 -8.16 -5.18
N GLY A 54 -14.22 -6.97 -5.32
CA GLY A 54 -14.35 -6.32 -6.63
C GLY A 54 -13.02 -6.07 -7.32
N THR A 55 -11.98 -5.68 -6.57
CA THR A 55 -10.63 -5.52 -7.15
C THR A 55 -10.04 -6.85 -7.62
N ILE A 56 -10.33 -7.94 -6.91
CA ILE A 56 -9.90 -9.29 -7.32
C ILE A 56 -10.63 -9.71 -8.60
N GLU A 57 -11.93 -9.44 -8.69
CA GLU A 57 -12.73 -9.72 -9.89
C GLU A 57 -12.21 -8.94 -11.10
N ASP A 58 -11.94 -7.65 -10.95
CA ASP A 58 -11.34 -6.81 -11.98
C ASP A 58 -9.96 -7.35 -12.41
N TRP A 59 -9.14 -7.78 -11.44
CA TRP A 59 -7.83 -8.33 -11.73
C TRP A 59 -7.91 -9.70 -12.44
N LEU A 60 -8.85 -10.54 -12.08
CA LEU A 60 -9.07 -11.81 -12.77
C LEU A 60 -9.47 -11.60 -14.24
N LYS A 61 -10.20 -10.53 -14.52
CA LYS A 61 -10.67 -10.17 -15.85
C LYS A 61 -9.58 -9.52 -16.69
N ASP A 62 -9.01 -8.42 -16.23
CA ASP A 62 -8.16 -7.54 -17.03
C ASP A 62 -6.76 -7.28 -16.43
N GLY A 63 -6.45 -7.79 -15.23
CA GLY A 63 -5.18 -7.58 -14.55
C GLY A 63 -4.01 -8.33 -15.17
N LYS A 64 -2.80 -7.82 -14.94
CA LYS A 64 -1.55 -8.47 -15.34
C LYS A 64 -1.34 -9.75 -14.55
N LYS A 65 -1.01 -10.84 -15.22
CA LYS A 65 -0.77 -12.17 -14.59
C LYS A 65 0.74 -12.49 -14.45
N GLU A 66 1.58 -11.60 -14.91
CA GLU A 66 3.04 -11.77 -14.87
C GLU A 66 3.62 -11.09 -13.63
N GLN A 67 4.79 -11.57 -13.22
CA GLN A 67 5.54 -10.95 -12.13
C GLN A 67 5.86 -9.49 -12.47
N SER A 68 5.63 -8.60 -11.52
CA SER A 68 5.94 -7.18 -11.69
C SER A 68 7.45 -6.93 -11.69
N VAL A 69 7.88 -5.92 -12.45
CA VAL A 69 9.26 -5.44 -12.38
C VAL A 69 9.48 -4.78 -11.02
N ILE A 70 10.48 -5.27 -10.29
CA ILE A 70 10.83 -4.71 -8.98
C ILE A 70 11.73 -3.50 -9.20
N ILE A 71 11.30 -2.34 -8.71
CA ILE A 71 12.11 -1.11 -8.72
C ILE A 71 13.34 -1.37 -7.84
N SER A 72 14.54 -1.04 -8.31
CA SER A 72 15.76 -1.24 -7.53
C SER A 72 15.77 -0.37 -6.26
N GLU A 73 16.48 -0.83 -5.24
CA GLU A 73 16.59 -0.09 -3.97
C GLU A 73 17.19 1.31 -4.16
N ASP A 74 18.18 1.43 -5.06
CA ASP A 74 18.80 2.70 -5.42
C ASP A 74 17.82 3.67 -6.11
N GLU A 75 16.95 3.17 -6.99
CA GLU A 75 15.89 3.98 -7.62
C GLU A 75 14.83 4.42 -6.59
N CYS A 76 14.49 3.56 -5.63
CA CYS A 76 13.63 3.95 -4.51
C CYS A 76 14.24 5.10 -3.71
N ASP A 77 15.52 5.02 -3.38
CA ASP A 77 16.22 6.06 -2.61
C ASP A 77 16.32 7.38 -3.39
N LYS A 78 16.58 7.32 -4.69
CA LYS A 78 16.55 8.50 -5.57
C LYS A 78 15.17 9.16 -5.61
N TYR A 79 14.12 8.35 -5.66
CA TYR A 79 12.75 8.85 -5.63
C TYR A 79 12.44 9.59 -4.32
N PHE A 80 12.80 9.04 -3.17
CA PHE A 80 12.58 9.70 -1.88
C PHE A 80 13.39 10.98 -1.74
N LYS A 81 14.64 11.00 -2.18
CA LYS A 81 15.44 12.24 -2.23
C LYS A 81 14.79 13.30 -3.12
N SER A 82 14.22 12.90 -4.25
CA SER A 82 13.47 13.81 -5.13
C SER A 82 12.25 14.42 -4.43
N LEU A 83 11.51 13.65 -3.62
CA LEU A 83 10.39 14.17 -2.83
C LEU A 83 10.87 15.23 -1.83
N GLU A 84 11.94 14.96 -1.09
CA GLU A 84 12.52 15.92 -0.13
C GLU A 84 12.99 17.21 -0.81
N GLN A 85 13.65 17.11 -1.96
CA GLN A 85 14.08 18.26 -2.75
C GLN A 85 12.91 19.13 -3.24
N ASN A 86 11.73 18.53 -3.42
CA ASN A 86 10.48 19.22 -3.75
C ASN A 86 9.68 19.62 -2.50
N GLY A 87 10.28 19.59 -1.32
CA GLY A 87 9.68 20.07 -0.07
C GLY A 87 8.72 19.07 0.60
N ILE A 88 8.63 17.83 0.12
CA ILE A 88 7.79 16.78 0.70
C ILE A 88 8.62 15.97 1.71
N LYS A 89 8.40 16.21 2.99
CA LYS A 89 9.04 15.46 4.07
C LYS A 89 8.18 14.27 4.45
N LEU A 90 8.66 13.06 4.21
CA LEU A 90 7.92 11.82 4.51
C LEU A 90 7.52 11.70 5.97
N LYS A 91 8.34 12.18 6.89
CA LYS A 91 8.01 12.17 8.32
C LYS A 91 6.72 12.94 8.59
N ASP A 92 6.58 14.14 8.03
CA ASP A 92 5.39 14.97 8.20
C ASP A 92 4.15 14.29 7.59
N VAL A 93 4.33 13.61 6.44
CA VAL A 93 3.27 12.82 5.79
C VAL A 93 2.82 11.68 6.69
N TYR A 94 3.74 10.93 7.29
CA TYR A 94 3.40 9.80 8.16
C TYR A 94 2.71 10.26 9.45
N GLU A 95 3.17 11.34 10.07
CA GLU A 95 2.54 11.92 11.26
C GLU A 95 1.11 12.38 10.96
N LYS A 96 0.90 13.04 9.81
CA LYS A 96 -0.42 13.46 9.36
C LYS A 96 -1.34 12.26 9.11
N LEU A 97 -0.88 11.25 8.36
CA LEU A 97 -1.67 10.05 8.08
C LEU A 97 -2.06 9.30 9.36
N LEU A 98 -1.15 9.20 10.32
CA LEU A 98 -1.44 8.57 11.61
C LEU A 98 -2.51 9.34 12.39
N SER A 99 -2.38 10.66 12.51
CA SER A 99 -3.34 11.51 13.21
C SER A 99 -4.73 11.45 12.58
N GLU A 100 -4.81 11.65 11.26
CA GLU A 100 -6.08 11.61 10.53
C GLU A 100 -6.74 10.22 10.58
N GLY A 101 -5.94 9.14 10.49
CA GLY A 101 -6.42 7.77 10.61
C GLY A 101 -7.01 7.48 11.99
N LEU A 102 -6.33 7.89 13.07
CA LEU A 102 -6.83 7.73 14.43
C LEU A 102 -8.13 8.50 14.66
N ASP A 103 -8.23 9.73 14.14
CA ASP A 103 -9.44 10.53 14.29
C ASP A 103 -10.60 9.94 13.48
N ALA A 104 -10.37 9.42 12.28
CA ALA A 104 -11.39 8.71 11.51
C ALA A 104 -11.93 7.48 12.25
N PHE A 105 -11.04 6.68 12.88
CA PHE A 105 -11.46 5.54 13.70
C PHE A 105 -12.30 5.98 14.91
N LYS A 106 -11.92 7.05 15.61
CA LYS A 106 -12.69 7.58 16.75
C LYS A 106 -14.09 8.04 16.32
N VAL A 107 -14.19 8.72 15.17
CA VAL A 107 -15.49 9.17 14.62
C VAL A 107 -16.36 7.96 14.29
N SER A 108 -15.85 7.00 13.51
CA SER A 108 -16.59 5.81 13.13
C SER A 108 -17.07 5.00 14.34
N PHE A 109 -16.22 4.88 15.37
CA PHE A 109 -16.59 4.18 16.61
C PHE A 109 -17.73 4.91 17.37
N LYS A 110 -17.66 6.24 17.47
CA LYS A 110 -18.74 7.02 18.09
C LYS A 110 -20.06 6.90 17.34
N GLU A 111 -20.03 6.91 16.01
CA GLU A 111 -21.21 6.70 15.16
C GLU A 111 -21.81 5.30 15.35
N LEU A 112 -20.95 4.26 15.43
CA LEU A 112 -21.41 2.90 15.72
C LEU A 112 -22.12 2.83 17.07
N LEU A 113 -21.50 3.38 18.13
CA LEU A 113 -22.10 3.41 19.47
C LEU A 113 -23.43 4.18 19.49
N SER A 114 -23.54 5.26 18.75
CA SER A 114 -24.79 6.03 18.68
C SER A 114 -25.94 5.22 18.05
N LYS A 115 -25.63 4.39 17.03
CA LYS A 115 -26.61 3.51 16.37
C LYS A 115 -27.04 2.33 17.24
N LEU A 116 -26.20 1.89 18.17
CA LEU A 116 -26.51 0.78 19.09
C LEU A 116 -27.33 1.20 20.31
N LYS A 117 -27.50 2.50 20.55
CA LYS A 117 -28.27 3.04 21.70
C LYS A 117 -29.79 3.18 21.40
N HIS A 118 -30.27 2.66 20.28
CA HIS A 118 -31.68 2.69 19.89
C HIS A 118 -32.28 1.28 20.02
#